data_8fbd8d97ba886733fe628324565b5467
#
_entry.id   8fbd8d97ba886733fe628324565b5467
#
_cell.length_a   1.000
_cell.length_b   1.000
_cell.length_c   1.000
_cell.angle_alpha   90.00
_cell.angle_beta   90.00
_cell.angle_gamma   90.00
#
_symmetry.space_group_name_H-M   'P 1'
#
loop_
_entity.id
_entity.type
_entity.pdbx_description
1 polymer ?
#
loop_
_entity_poly.entity_id
_entity_poly.type
_entity_poly.pdbx_seq_one_letter_code
_entity_poly.pdbx_strand_id
1 'polypeptide(L)'
;MEAFAALQDYWETLLARFCVSSGNEHINRMANIWNQYQCMVTFNMSRSASYYESGTGRGMGFRDSCQDLLGFVHLIPERARERILDIASTQFEDGSAYHQYQP
;
A
#
# COMPACT_ATOMS: atom_id res chain seq x y z
N MET A 1 16.16 -18.48 -12.44
CA MET A 1 16.42 -18.80 -11.02
C MET A 1 16.84 -17.60 -10.20
N GLU A 2 17.74 -16.78 -10.72
CA GLU A 2 18.12 -15.54 -10.01
C GLU A 2 16.97 -14.58 -9.78
N ALA A 3 16.08 -14.45 -10.77
CA ALA A 3 14.91 -13.58 -10.65
C ALA A 3 13.94 -14.08 -9.59
N PHE A 4 13.75 -15.40 -9.49
CA PHE A 4 12.90 -15.98 -8.46
C PHE A 4 13.50 -15.80 -7.08
N ALA A 5 14.80 -16.01 -6.93
CA ALA A 5 15.49 -15.81 -5.65
C ALA A 5 15.44 -14.35 -5.21
N ALA A 6 15.59 -13.41 -6.14
CA ALA A 6 15.51 -11.99 -5.86
C ALA A 6 14.10 -11.59 -5.42
N LEU A 7 13.07 -12.15 -6.04
CA LEU A 7 11.68 -11.88 -5.65
C LEU A 7 11.37 -12.43 -4.26
N GLN A 8 11.80 -13.65 -3.97
CA GLN A 8 11.63 -14.26 -2.66
C GLN A 8 12.32 -13.44 -1.56
N ASP A 9 13.56 -13.03 -1.81
CA ASP A 9 14.34 -12.21 -0.87
C ASP A 9 13.67 -10.86 -0.62
N TYR A 10 13.14 -10.23 -1.66
CA TYR A 10 12.40 -8.97 -1.54
C TYR A 10 11.21 -9.12 -0.59
N TRP A 11 10.38 -10.14 -0.78
CA TRP A 11 9.21 -10.35 0.05
C TRP A 11 9.57 -10.74 1.48
N GLU A 12 10.56 -11.59 1.67
CA GLU A 12 11.00 -11.98 3.02
C GLU A 12 11.55 -10.78 3.79
N THR A 13 12.34 -9.94 3.16
CA THR A 13 12.88 -8.74 3.78
C THR A 13 11.76 -7.75 4.14
N LEU A 14 10.82 -7.56 3.23
CA LEU A 14 9.69 -6.66 3.45
C LEU A 14 8.81 -7.14 4.60
N LEU A 15 8.40 -8.40 4.56
CA LEU A 15 7.49 -8.96 5.55
C LEU A 15 8.12 -9.10 6.93
N ALA A 16 9.44 -9.23 7.01
CA ALA A 16 10.16 -9.33 8.28
C ALA A 16 10.11 -8.05 9.11
N ARG A 17 9.71 -6.93 8.53
CA ARG A 17 9.60 -5.65 9.25
C ARG A 17 8.47 -5.64 10.28
N PHE A 18 7.50 -6.52 10.13
CA PHE A 18 6.42 -6.69 11.08
C PHE A 18 6.08 -8.17 11.16
N CYS A 19 6.34 -8.78 12.32
CA CYS A 19 6.10 -10.20 12.55
C CYS A 19 5.37 -10.42 13.86
N VAL A 20 4.41 -11.34 13.83
CA VAL A 20 3.64 -11.77 14.99
C VAL A 20 3.89 -13.25 15.20
N SER A 21 4.09 -13.66 16.43
CA SER A 21 4.18 -15.06 16.80
C SER A 21 3.11 -15.35 17.85
N SER A 22 2.20 -16.25 17.52
CA SER A 22 1.12 -16.64 18.42
C SER A 22 1.00 -18.17 18.46
N GLY A 23 0.16 -18.68 19.33
CA GLY A 23 -0.12 -20.11 19.40
C GLY A 23 -1.02 -20.62 18.27
N ASN A 24 -1.50 -19.75 17.37
CA ASN A 24 -2.40 -20.10 16.29
C ASN A 24 -1.75 -19.76 14.94
N GLU A 25 -1.49 -20.81 14.14
CA GLU A 25 -0.85 -20.63 12.82
C GLU A 25 -1.69 -19.81 11.84
N HIS A 26 -3.00 -19.88 11.93
CA HIS A 26 -3.87 -19.10 11.05
C HIS A 26 -3.73 -17.60 11.32
N ILE A 27 -3.65 -17.21 12.57
CA ILE A 27 -3.40 -15.82 12.96
C ILE A 27 -2.03 -15.37 12.47
N ASN A 28 -1.01 -16.22 12.65
CA ASN A 28 0.35 -15.91 12.18
C ASN A 28 0.37 -15.67 10.68
N ARG A 29 -0.28 -16.51 9.89
CA ARG A 29 -0.33 -16.35 8.43
C ARG A 29 -1.07 -15.08 8.03
N MET A 30 -2.22 -14.81 8.64
CA MET A 30 -2.99 -13.62 8.33
C MET A 30 -2.21 -12.35 8.65
N ALA A 31 -1.64 -12.27 9.85
CA ALA A 31 -0.94 -11.07 10.29
C ALA A 31 0.40 -10.86 9.57
N ASN A 32 1.16 -11.93 9.34
CA ASN A 32 2.52 -11.82 8.81
C ASN A 32 2.59 -11.80 7.28
N ILE A 33 1.61 -12.39 6.60
CA ILE A 33 1.67 -12.56 5.15
C ILE A 33 0.47 -11.90 4.48
N TRP A 34 -0.74 -12.41 4.71
CA TRP A 34 -1.91 -12.04 3.92
C TRP A 34 -2.33 -10.58 4.09
N ASN A 35 -2.38 -10.10 5.33
CA ASN A 35 -2.75 -8.72 5.58
C ASN A 35 -1.71 -7.75 5.01
N GLN A 36 -0.43 -8.07 5.16
CA GLN A 36 0.65 -7.23 4.63
C GLN A 36 0.63 -7.22 3.11
N TYR A 37 0.44 -8.39 2.49
CA TYR A 37 0.33 -8.49 1.04
C TYR A 37 -0.86 -7.68 0.52
N GLN A 38 -2.01 -7.80 1.15
CA GLN A 38 -3.21 -7.08 0.74
C GLN A 38 -3.03 -5.57 0.87
N CYS A 39 -2.42 -5.12 1.95
CA CYS A 39 -2.14 -3.70 2.15
C CYS A 39 -1.17 -3.17 1.09
N MET A 40 -0.15 -3.95 0.72
CA MET A 40 0.78 -3.55 -0.33
C MET A 40 0.10 -3.46 -1.69
N VAL A 41 -0.75 -4.41 -2.02
CA VAL A 41 -1.51 -4.39 -3.28
C VAL A 41 -2.40 -3.16 -3.33
N THR A 42 -3.13 -2.88 -2.25
CA THR A 42 -3.99 -1.70 -2.17
C THR A 42 -3.20 -0.41 -2.33
N PHE A 43 -2.04 -0.32 -1.68
CA PHE A 43 -1.14 0.83 -1.80
C PHE A 43 -0.68 1.05 -3.24
N ASN A 44 -0.20 -0.01 -3.89
CA ASN A 44 0.34 0.09 -5.25
C ASN A 44 -0.74 0.34 -6.30
N MET A 45 -1.89 -0.28 -6.15
CA MET A 45 -2.98 -0.18 -7.13
C MET A 45 -3.86 1.05 -6.93
N SER A 46 -3.77 1.69 -5.79
CA SER A 46 -4.59 2.86 -5.45
C SER A 46 -6.08 2.61 -5.69
N ARG A 47 -6.54 1.41 -5.36
CA ARG A 47 -7.92 0.94 -5.53
C ARG A 47 -8.38 0.79 -6.98
N SER A 48 -7.47 0.76 -7.92
CA SER A 48 -7.77 0.42 -9.31
C SER A 48 -7.81 -1.11 -9.45
N ALA A 49 -8.88 -1.71 -8.95
CA ALA A 49 -8.97 -3.15 -8.79
C ALA A 49 -9.13 -3.88 -10.13
N SER A 50 -9.92 -3.33 -11.04
CA SER A 50 -10.10 -3.94 -12.36
C SER A 50 -10.64 -2.94 -13.35
N TYR A 51 -10.45 -3.25 -14.63
CA TYR A 51 -11.04 -2.49 -15.72
C TYR A 51 -12.56 -2.48 -15.64
N TYR A 52 -13.15 -3.60 -15.30
CA TYR A 52 -14.62 -3.73 -15.23
C TYR A 52 -15.23 -2.87 -14.14
N GLU A 53 -14.51 -2.69 -13.04
CA GLU A 53 -14.99 -1.89 -11.91
C GLU A 53 -14.82 -0.40 -12.15
N SER A 54 -13.64 0.04 -12.59
CA SER A 54 -13.26 1.44 -12.59
C SER A 54 -12.79 2.00 -13.94
N GLY A 55 -12.70 1.16 -14.98
CA GLY A 55 -12.20 1.58 -16.28
C GLY A 55 -10.71 1.87 -16.27
N THR A 56 -10.25 2.62 -17.28
CA THR A 56 -8.83 2.91 -17.48
C THR A 56 -8.37 4.24 -16.90
N GLY A 57 -9.29 5.11 -16.55
CA GLY A 57 -8.99 6.50 -16.20
C GLY A 57 -9.23 6.88 -14.75
N ARG A 58 -9.29 5.92 -13.85
CA ARG A 58 -9.52 6.24 -12.45
C ARG A 58 -8.32 6.95 -11.83
N GLY A 59 -8.57 8.10 -11.22
CA GLY A 59 -7.55 8.82 -10.48
C GLY A 59 -7.35 8.30 -9.06
N MET A 60 -6.34 8.80 -8.39
CA MET A 60 -6.09 8.50 -6.98
C MET A 60 -6.98 9.37 -6.10
N GLY A 61 -7.73 8.74 -5.18
CA GLY A 61 -8.52 9.46 -4.19
C GLY A 61 -7.63 10.03 -3.10
N PHE A 62 -7.86 11.27 -2.71
CA PHE A 62 -7.05 11.92 -1.67
C PHE A 62 -7.23 11.19 -0.34
N ARG A 63 -8.46 11.09 0.13
CA ARG A 63 -8.75 10.41 1.41
C ARG A 63 -8.41 8.93 1.37
N ASP A 64 -8.78 8.25 0.28
CA ASP A 64 -8.55 6.82 0.16
C ASP A 64 -7.08 6.47 0.18
N SER A 65 -6.24 7.25 -0.51
CA SER A 65 -4.79 7.04 -0.49
C SER A 65 -4.20 7.28 0.89
N CYS A 66 -4.68 8.27 1.63
CA CYS A 66 -4.23 8.50 2.99
C CYS A 66 -4.60 7.34 3.92
N GLN A 67 -5.80 6.79 3.79
CA GLN A 67 -6.26 5.67 4.60
C GLN A 67 -5.49 4.37 4.27
N ASP A 68 -5.27 4.12 2.99
CA ASP A 68 -4.56 2.92 2.54
C ASP A 68 -3.12 2.93 3.04
N LEU A 69 -2.51 4.10 3.11
CA LEU A 69 -1.14 4.26 3.60
C LEU A 69 -1.00 3.82 5.06
N LEU A 70 -2.01 4.03 5.89
CA LEU A 70 -1.98 3.65 7.30
C LEU A 70 -1.75 2.16 7.51
N GLY A 71 -2.26 1.33 6.60
CA GLY A 71 -2.10 -0.12 6.70
C GLY A 71 -0.72 -0.63 6.34
N PHE A 72 0.14 0.23 5.78
CA PHE A 72 1.39 -0.23 5.18
C PHE A 72 2.61 0.61 5.56
N VAL A 73 2.42 1.74 6.24
CA VAL A 73 3.49 2.69 6.54
C VAL A 73 4.66 2.07 7.31
N HIS A 74 4.38 1.13 8.20
CA HIS A 74 5.40 0.48 9.02
C HIS A 74 6.30 -0.49 8.24
N LEU A 75 5.86 -0.94 7.06
CA LEU A 75 6.64 -1.85 6.22
C LEU A 75 7.58 -1.12 5.26
N ILE A 76 7.14 0.01 4.73
CA ILE A 76 7.90 0.78 3.73
C ILE A 76 7.89 2.28 4.06
N PRO A 77 8.49 2.69 5.18
CA PRO A 77 8.41 4.08 5.61
C PRO A 77 8.95 5.08 4.58
N GLU A 78 9.95 4.69 3.79
CA GLU A 78 10.52 5.55 2.75
C GLU A 78 9.50 5.83 1.64
N ARG A 79 8.83 4.79 1.15
CA ARG A 79 7.79 4.94 0.12
C ARG A 79 6.54 5.61 0.68
N ALA A 80 6.23 5.34 1.94
CA ALA A 80 5.13 5.99 2.62
C ALA A 80 5.36 7.50 2.69
N ARG A 81 6.57 7.93 3.02
CA ARG A 81 6.94 9.34 3.04
C ARG A 81 6.78 9.98 1.66
N GLU A 82 7.26 9.32 0.61
CA GLU A 82 7.10 9.81 -0.76
C GLU A 82 5.63 9.99 -1.12
N ARG A 83 4.79 9.01 -0.77
CA ARG A 83 3.36 9.08 -1.04
C ARG A 83 2.69 10.20 -0.26
N ILE A 84 3.07 10.42 1.00
CA ILE A 84 2.54 11.52 1.82
C ILE A 84 2.86 12.87 1.17
N LEU A 85 4.09 13.04 0.70
CA LEU A 85 4.49 14.27 0.03
C LEU A 85 3.75 14.47 -1.29
N ASP A 86 3.57 13.42 -2.07
CA ASP A 86 2.83 13.47 -3.32
C ASP A 86 1.37 13.87 -3.09
N ILE A 87 0.72 13.26 -2.10
CA ILE A 87 -0.66 13.56 -1.77
C ILE A 87 -0.78 15.00 -1.27
N ALA A 88 0.12 15.41 -0.39
CA ALA A 88 0.12 16.76 0.18
C ALA A 88 0.33 17.84 -0.89
N SER A 89 1.09 17.52 -1.95
CA SER A 89 1.32 18.47 -3.04
C SER A 89 0.06 18.80 -3.83
N THR A 90 -0.99 18.01 -3.70
CA THR A 90 -2.27 18.22 -4.39
C THR A 90 -3.26 19.04 -3.56
N GLN A 91 -2.89 19.39 -2.34
CA GLN A 91 -3.75 20.18 -1.46
C GLN A 91 -3.72 21.66 -1.84
N PHE A 92 -4.87 22.33 -1.77
CA PHE A 92 -4.95 23.76 -2.01
C PHE A 92 -4.51 24.56 -0.78
N GLU A 93 -4.21 25.86 -1.00
CA GLU A 93 -3.75 26.74 0.08
C GLU A 93 -4.76 26.89 1.22
N ASP A 94 -6.05 26.78 0.92
CA ASP A 94 -7.11 26.87 1.92
C ASP A 94 -7.31 25.57 2.71
N GLY A 95 -6.54 24.53 2.41
CA GLY A 95 -6.63 23.25 3.07
C GLY A 95 -7.55 22.24 2.38
N SER A 96 -8.31 22.66 1.36
CA SER A 96 -9.14 21.72 0.60
C SER A 96 -8.32 20.92 -0.39
N ALA A 97 -8.91 19.86 -0.94
CA ALA A 97 -8.23 18.99 -1.89
C ALA A 97 -9.24 18.42 -2.89
N TYR A 98 -8.75 17.99 -4.03
CA TYR A 98 -9.59 17.24 -4.98
C TYR A 98 -10.00 15.89 -4.39
N HIS A 99 -11.20 15.44 -4.74
CA HIS A 99 -11.65 14.10 -4.39
C HIS A 99 -10.75 13.02 -5.02
N GLN A 100 -10.37 13.22 -6.29
CA GLN A 100 -9.45 12.36 -7.03
C GLN A 100 -8.50 13.21 -7.86
N TYR A 101 -7.29 12.69 -8.12
CA TYR A 101 -6.33 13.34 -8.98
C TYR A 101 -5.57 12.28 -9.79
N GLN A 102 -4.96 12.72 -10.90
CA GLN A 102 -4.08 11.87 -11.71
C GLN A 102 -2.62 12.21 -11.34
N PRO A 103 -1.84 11.21 -10.94
CA PRO A 103 -0.44 11.43 -10.59
C PRO A 103 0.42 11.84 -11.77
#